data_a6fda037f39e4478770650b484501bd5
#
_entry.id   a6fda037f39e4478770650b484501bd5
#
_cell.length_a   1.000
_cell.length_b   1.000
_cell.length_c   1.000
_cell.angle_alpha   90.00
_cell.angle_beta   90.00
_cell.angle_gamma   90.00
#
_symmetry.space_group_name_H-M   'P 1'
#
loop_
_entity.id
_entity.type
_entity.pdbx_description
1 polymer ?
#
loop_
_entity_poly.entity_id
_entity_poly.type
_entity_poly.pdbx_seq_one_letter_code
_entity_poly.pdbx_strand_id
1 'polypeptide(L)'
;MAIFNKNTLTQISGFDNQIIAGELVYNQRAYWNLTLNNSDGTPRDLTGATITSQIIRRQLSNVRDSRYGLTFDISDYTPAPSPISLTIANENLAGGSFTLIIDESAWSVLSTDTQLDINAANPVGFSGNIKIAIPASGTTPAQDLIIFLLFLVRSDGVTN
;
A
#
# COMPACT_ATOMS: atom_id res chain seq x y z
N MET A 1 6.99 -8.54 -16.45
CA MET A 1 5.89 -8.32 -15.48
C MET A 1 6.25 -9.06 -14.20
N ALA A 2 6.33 -8.36 -13.10
CA ALA A 2 6.55 -9.02 -11.82
C ALA A 2 5.22 -9.58 -11.34
N ILE A 3 5.20 -10.85 -10.98
CA ILE A 3 4.04 -11.49 -10.36
C ILE A 3 4.26 -11.40 -8.86
N PHE A 4 3.34 -10.72 -8.17
CA PHE A 4 3.41 -10.58 -6.73
C PHE A 4 2.72 -11.74 -6.06
N ASN A 5 3.42 -12.38 -5.15
CA ASN A 5 2.78 -13.19 -4.15
C ASN A 5 2.36 -12.26 -2.99
N LYS A 6 1.13 -12.41 -2.49
CA LYS A 6 0.58 -11.59 -1.41
C LYS A 6 1.42 -11.51 -0.14
N ASN A 7 2.41 -12.36 0.00
CA ASN A 7 3.31 -12.43 1.16
C ASN A 7 4.78 -12.13 0.80
N THR A 8 5.08 -11.72 -0.42
CA THR A 8 6.46 -11.43 -0.83
C THR A 8 6.53 -10.05 -1.46
N LEU A 9 7.48 -9.25 -1.00
CA LEU A 9 7.84 -8.01 -1.65
C LEU A 9 8.73 -8.32 -2.83
N THR A 10 8.23 -8.03 -4.03
CA THR A 10 9.03 -8.18 -5.23
C THR A 10 9.28 -6.80 -5.83
N GLN A 11 10.53 -6.49 -6.06
CA GLN A 11 10.88 -5.30 -6.82
C GLN A 11 10.50 -5.51 -8.29
N ILE A 12 9.70 -4.58 -8.83
CA ILE A 12 9.43 -4.54 -10.26
C ILE A 12 10.59 -3.82 -10.94
N SER A 13 11.26 -4.51 -11.86
CA SER A 13 12.27 -3.86 -12.70
C SER A 13 11.60 -2.89 -13.69
N GLY A 14 12.21 -1.74 -13.91
CA GLY A 14 11.73 -0.72 -14.83
C GLY A 14 10.97 0.44 -14.18
N PHE A 15 10.86 0.44 -12.84
CA PHE A 15 10.35 1.57 -12.08
C PHE A 15 11.43 2.06 -11.12
N ASP A 16 11.56 3.38 -10.99
CA ASP A 16 12.52 3.98 -10.07
C ASP A 16 12.12 3.80 -8.60
N ASN A 17 10.82 3.58 -8.33
CA ASN A 17 10.28 3.38 -7.00
C ASN A 17 9.77 1.94 -6.82
N GLN A 18 9.85 1.45 -5.60
CA GLN A 18 9.32 0.14 -5.23
C GLN A 18 7.79 0.17 -5.17
N ILE A 19 7.16 -0.93 -5.56
CA ILE A 19 5.71 -1.10 -5.53
C ILE A 19 5.39 -2.37 -4.74
N ILE A 20 4.47 -2.24 -3.79
CA ILE A 20 3.84 -3.34 -3.08
C ILE A 20 2.44 -3.51 -3.65
N ALA A 21 2.16 -4.67 -4.21
CA ALA A 21 0.84 -4.99 -4.72
C ALA A 21 0.31 -6.29 -4.13
N GLY A 22 -0.98 -6.37 -3.90
CA GLY A 22 -1.59 -7.58 -3.34
C GLY A 22 -3.10 -7.54 -3.29
N GLU A 23 -3.67 -8.68 -2.94
CA GLU A 23 -5.08 -8.81 -2.64
C GLU A 23 -5.31 -8.79 -1.13
N LEU A 24 -6.37 -8.10 -0.73
CA LEU A 24 -6.85 -8.03 0.64
C LEU A 24 -8.27 -8.57 0.69
N VAL A 25 -8.64 -9.14 1.80
CA VAL A 25 -10.02 -9.50 2.09
C VAL A 25 -10.59 -8.45 3.04
N TYR A 26 -11.75 -7.92 2.70
CA TYR A 26 -12.42 -6.91 3.50
C TYR A 26 -12.63 -7.40 4.93
N ASN A 27 -12.41 -6.52 5.87
CA ASN A 27 -12.56 -6.77 7.30
C ASN A 27 -11.59 -7.79 7.93
N GLN A 28 -10.58 -8.25 7.17
CA GLN A 28 -9.52 -9.09 7.69
C GLN A 28 -8.25 -8.28 7.96
N ARG A 29 -7.59 -8.60 9.06
CA ARG A 29 -6.28 -8.01 9.40
C ARG A 29 -5.22 -8.56 8.46
N ALA A 30 -4.38 -7.66 7.95
CA ALA A 30 -3.22 -8.01 7.14
C ALA A 30 -1.99 -7.23 7.62
N TYR A 31 -0.81 -7.84 7.49
CA TYR A 31 0.44 -7.18 7.83
C TYR A 31 1.58 -7.63 6.92
N TRP A 32 2.55 -6.75 6.74
CA TRP A 32 3.77 -7.02 6.00
C TRP A 32 4.98 -6.54 6.82
N ASN A 33 5.91 -7.44 7.03
CA ASN A 33 7.22 -7.09 7.58
C ASN A 33 8.12 -6.64 6.43
N LEU A 34 8.56 -5.40 6.50
CA LEU A 34 9.34 -4.74 5.47
C LEU A 34 10.76 -4.53 5.96
N THR A 35 11.73 -4.81 5.10
CA THR A 35 13.13 -4.47 5.33
C THR A 35 13.67 -3.74 4.12
N LEU A 36 14.22 -2.56 4.31
CA LEU A 36 14.89 -1.82 3.27
C LEU A 36 16.38 -2.11 3.29
N ASN A 37 16.90 -2.43 2.13
CA ASN A 37 18.32 -2.67 1.97
C ASN A 37 18.95 -1.64 1.03
N ASN A 38 20.23 -1.40 1.22
CA ASN A 38 21.07 -0.70 0.27
C ASN A 38 21.31 -1.60 -0.97
N SER A 39 21.88 -1.02 -2.02
CA SER A 39 22.19 -1.75 -3.25
C SER A 39 23.20 -2.89 -3.07
N ASP A 40 23.98 -2.87 -2.00
CA ASP A 40 24.92 -3.94 -1.62
C ASP A 40 24.30 -5.06 -0.79
N GLY A 41 22.97 -4.95 -0.50
CA GLY A 41 22.23 -5.93 0.30
C GLY A 41 22.28 -5.73 1.80
N THR A 42 23.02 -4.74 2.29
CA THR A 42 23.05 -4.42 3.72
C THR A 42 21.77 -3.68 4.13
N PRO A 43 21.29 -3.85 5.38
CA PRO A 43 20.16 -3.07 5.89
C PRO A 43 20.42 -1.57 5.77
N ARG A 44 19.41 -0.84 5.30
CA ARG A 44 19.49 0.62 5.21
C ARG A 44 19.18 1.24 6.58
N ASP A 45 20.10 2.02 7.10
CA ASP A 45 19.87 2.76 8.33
C ASP A 45 18.83 3.87 8.12
N LEU A 46 17.71 3.77 8.82
CA LEU A 46 16.61 4.73 8.84
C LEU A 46 16.53 5.50 10.18
N THR A 47 17.59 5.52 10.95
CA THR A 47 17.60 6.21 12.26
C THR A 47 17.14 7.66 12.12
N GLY A 48 16.17 8.05 12.93
CA GLY A 48 15.55 9.37 12.91
C GLY A 48 14.50 9.58 11.82
N ALA A 49 14.26 8.61 10.95
CA ALA A 49 13.21 8.72 9.94
C ALA A 49 11.81 8.68 10.57
N THR A 50 10.87 9.33 9.89
CA THR A 50 9.43 9.23 10.18
C THR A 50 8.78 8.45 9.06
N ILE A 51 8.04 7.39 9.42
CA ILE A 51 7.35 6.52 8.48
C ILE A 51 5.85 6.75 8.58
N THR A 52 5.21 7.05 7.46
CA THR A 52 3.77 7.22 7.35
C THR A 52 3.24 6.43 6.16
N SER A 53 1.99 5.98 6.25
CA SER A 53 1.38 5.26 5.14
C SER A 53 -0.11 5.58 5.04
N GLN A 54 -0.56 5.78 3.81
CA GLN A 54 -1.97 6.03 3.50
C GLN A 54 -2.35 5.31 2.21
N ILE A 55 -3.60 4.87 2.16
CA ILE A 55 -4.24 4.37 0.94
C ILE A 55 -5.54 5.12 0.70
N ILE A 56 -5.97 5.16 -0.54
CA ILE A 56 -7.22 5.76 -0.96
C ILE A 56 -7.91 4.84 -1.96
N ARG A 57 -9.23 4.74 -1.87
CA ARG A 57 -10.02 3.97 -2.82
C ARG A 57 -9.85 4.52 -4.23
N ARG A 58 -9.64 3.65 -5.19
CA ARG A 58 -9.67 3.95 -6.61
C ARG A 58 -10.83 3.22 -7.27
N GLN A 59 -11.57 3.91 -8.09
CA GLN A 59 -12.57 3.27 -8.90
C GLN A 59 -11.86 2.41 -9.96
N LEU A 60 -12.28 1.16 -10.07
CA LEU A 60 -11.86 0.36 -11.22
C LEU A 60 -12.64 0.88 -12.42
N SER A 61 -11.96 1.39 -13.43
CA SER A 61 -12.63 1.68 -14.68
C SER A 61 -13.26 0.38 -15.20
N ASN A 62 -14.45 0.47 -15.77
CA ASN A 62 -15.11 -0.67 -16.43
C ASN A 62 -14.27 -1.09 -17.66
N VAL A 63 -13.20 -1.78 -17.40
CA VAL A 63 -12.29 -2.26 -18.44
C VAL A 63 -12.86 -3.50 -19.04
N ARG A 64 -13.77 -3.34 -19.98
CA ARG A 64 -14.27 -4.46 -20.78
C ARG A 64 -13.19 -5.05 -21.70
N ASP A 65 -12.06 -4.38 -21.86
CA ASP A 65 -11.05 -4.73 -22.87
C ASP A 65 -9.62 -4.88 -22.36
N SER A 66 -9.33 -4.84 -21.07
CA SER A 66 -7.95 -5.06 -20.68
C SER A 66 -7.62 -6.55 -20.68
N ARG A 67 -6.95 -6.96 -21.71
CA ARG A 67 -6.30 -8.28 -21.79
C ARG A 67 -5.18 -8.47 -20.75
N TYR A 68 -4.87 -7.44 -19.95
CA TYR A 68 -3.63 -7.35 -19.20
C TYR A 68 -3.79 -6.89 -17.75
N GLY A 69 -4.99 -6.82 -17.22
CA GLY A 69 -5.20 -6.50 -15.82
C GLY A 69 -6.12 -5.31 -15.55
N LEU A 70 -6.17 -4.91 -14.31
CA LEU A 70 -7.04 -3.84 -13.82
C LEU A 70 -6.42 -2.48 -14.13
N THR A 71 -7.16 -1.63 -14.80
CA THR A 71 -6.78 -0.23 -14.96
C THR A 71 -7.44 0.59 -13.86
N PHE A 72 -6.67 1.44 -13.20
CA PHE A 72 -7.18 2.37 -12.21
C PHE A 72 -7.39 3.71 -12.89
N ASP A 73 -8.64 4.14 -13.01
CA ASP A 73 -8.95 5.49 -13.43
C ASP A 73 -9.03 6.41 -12.22
N ILE A 74 -8.35 7.53 -12.28
CA ILE A 74 -8.24 8.49 -11.19
C ILE A 74 -9.27 9.61 -11.35
N SER A 75 -9.89 9.74 -12.51
CA SER A 75 -10.65 10.92 -12.91
C SER A 75 -12.07 11.00 -12.33
N ASP A 76 -12.65 9.90 -11.86
CA ASP A 76 -14.10 9.81 -11.62
C ASP A 76 -14.52 9.79 -10.15
N TYR A 77 -13.74 10.40 -9.26
CA TYR A 77 -14.11 10.46 -7.84
C TYR A 77 -14.95 11.68 -7.51
N THR A 78 -16.23 11.47 -7.32
CA THR A 78 -17.12 12.50 -6.77
C THR A 78 -18.14 11.85 -5.82
N PRO A 79 -18.11 12.11 -4.51
CA PRO A 79 -17.07 12.81 -3.78
C PRO A 79 -15.77 12.01 -3.67
N ALA A 80 -14.66 12.72 -3.48
CA ALA A 80 -13.37 12.06 -3.26
C ALA A 80 -13.41 11.23 -1.96
N PRO A 81 -12.97 9.96 -1.99
CA PRO A 81 -12.93 9.15 -0.78
C PRO A 81 -11.89 9.71 0.21
N SER A 82 -12.13 9.50 1.49
CA SER A 82 -11.17 9.88 2.52
C SER A 82 -9.94 8.98 2.48
N PRO A 83 -8.73 9.52 2.61
CA PRO A 83 -7.53 8.71 2.79
C PRO A 83 -7.61 7.90 4.09
N ILE A 84 -7.09 6.69 4.05
CA ILE A 84 -7.02 5.79 5.19
C ILE A 84 -5.56 5.69 5.60
N SER A 85 -5.25 6.08 6.83
CA SER A 85 -3.93 5.91 7.40
C SER A 85 -3.74 4.45 7.83
N LEU A 86 -2.61 3.88 7.42
CA LEU A 86 -2.22 2.54 7.82
C LEU A 86 -1.27 2.60 9.02
N THR A 87 -1.33 1.58 9.86
CA THR A 87 -0.52 1.49 11.07
C THR A 87 0.90 1.05 10.73
N ILE A 88 1.89 1.76 11.25
CA ILE A 88 3.30 1.35 11.24
C ILE A 88 3.64 0.87 12.64
N ALA A 89 4.25 -0.30 12.75
CA ALA A 89 4.63 -0.92 14.02
C ALA A 89 5.99 -1.63 13.93
N ASN A 90 6.48 -2.10 15.06
CA ASN A 90 7.72 -2.87 15.17
C ASN A 90 8.90 -2.22 14.45
N GLU A 91 9.05 -0.91 14.62
CA GLU A 91 10.10 -0.15 13.95
C GLU A 91 11.48 -0.51 14.54
N ASN A 92 12.34 -1.04 13.69
CA ASN A 92 13.78 -1.14 13.93
C ASN A 92 14.50 -0.29 12.87
N LEU A 93 14.53 1.01 13.11
CA LEU A 93 15.02 1.98 12.13
C LEU A 93 16.50 1.80 11.82
N ALA A 94 17.34 1.46 12.79
CA ALA A 94 18.75 1.16 12.57
C ALA A 94 18.96 -0.08 11.69
N GLY A 95 18.07 -1.05 11.78
CA GLY A 95 18.05 -2.24 10.92
C GLY A 95 17.20 -2.10 9.66
N GLY A 96 16.67 -0.91 9.38
CA GLY A 96 15.88 -0.63 8.18
C GLY A 96 14.56 -1.37 8.10
N SER A 97 13.99 -1.82 9.21
CA SER A 97 12.79 -2.65 9.19
C SER A 97 11.63 -2.07 9.99
N PHE A 98 10.42 -2.38 9.54
CA PHE A 98 9.15 -2.02 10.18
C PHE A 98 8.03 -2.94 9.69
N THR A 99 6.88 -2.89 10.34
CA THR A 99 5.68 -3.64 9.95
C THR A 99 4.59 -2.68 9.50
N LEU A 100 4.06 -2.89 8.30
CA LEU A 100 2.85 -2.23 7.81
C LEU A 100 1.65 -3.08 8.19
N ILE A 101 0.61 -2.46 8.78
CA ILE A 101 -0.59 -3.16 9.25
C ILE A 101 -1.83 -2.49 8.68
N ILE A 102 -2.75 -3.32 8.17
CA ILE A 102 -4.15 -2.97 7.90
C ILE A 102 -4.99 -3.72 8.93
N ASP A 103 -5.68 -2.99 9.77
CA ASP A 103 -6.47 -3.51 10.88
C ASP A 103 -7.91 -2.99 10.88
N GLU A 104 -8.64 -3.27 11.95
CA GLU A 104 -10.04 -2.86 12.07
C GLU A 104 -10.22 -1.33 11.97
N SER A 105 -9.23 -0.54 12.37
CA SER A 105 -9.31 0.92 12.27
C SER A 105 -9.36 1.39 10.82
N ALA A 106 -8.56 0.76 9.95
CA ALA A 106 -8.60 1.02 8.51
C ALA A 106 -9.95 0.59 7.90
N TRP A 107 -10.42 -0.60 8.24
CA TRP A 107 -11.70 -1.10 7.75
C TRP A 107 -12.89 -0.28 8.24
N SER A 108 -12.86 0.25 9.46
CA SER A 108 -13.92 1.11 9.99
C SER A 108 -14.08 2.40 9.19
N VAL A 109 -12.98 2.99 8.72
CA VAL A 109 -13.04 4.15 7.82
C VAL A 109 -13.67 3.76 6.48
N LEU A 110 -13.29 2.60 5.94
CA LEU A 110 -13.84 2.09 4.69
C LEU A 110 -15.34 1.83 4.77
N SER A 111 -15.83 1.34 5.89
CA SER A 111 -17.27 1.06 6.09
C SER A 111 -18.14 2.31 6.01
N THR A 112 -17.56 3.50 6.14
CA THR A 112 -18.27 4.78 6.01
C THR A 112 -18.33 5.29 4.57
N ASP A 113 -17.60 4.68 3.65
CA ASP A 113 -17.60 5.08 2.24
C ASP A 113 -18.85 4.55 1.54
N THR A 114 -19.81 5.43 1.29
CA THR A 114 -21.11 5.07 0.68
C THR A 114 -21.01 4.60 -0.77
N GLN A 115 -19.88 4.80 -1.40
CA GLN A 115 -19.63 4.36 -2.78
C GLN A 115 -18.85 3.03 -2.83
N LEU A 116 -18.54 2.47 -1.69
CA LEU A 116 -17.80 1.23 -1.60
C LEU A 116 -18.77 0.05 -1.85
N ASP A 117 -18.63 -0.58 -2.99
CA ASP A 117 -19.33 -1.81 -3.33
C ASP A 117 -18.33 -2.96 -3.45
N ILE A 118 -18.12 -3.65 -2.33
CA ILE A 118 -17.23 -4.79 -2.26
C ILE A 118 -18.07 -6.07 -2.30
N ASN A 119 -18.01 -6.75 -3.43
CA ASN A 119 -18.62 -8.08 -3.56
C ASN A 119 -17.69 -9.03 -4.29
N ALA A 120 -18.05 -10.32 -4.34
CA ALA A 120 -17.22 -11.36 -4.94
C ALA A 120 -16.95 -11.12 -6.44
N ALA A 121 -17.86 -10.44 -7.13
CA ALA A 121 -17.74 -10.15 -8.55
C ALA A 121 -16.99 -8.86 -8.85
N ASN A 122 -17.02 -7.88 -7.94
CA ASN A 122 -16.46 -6.54 -8.14
C ASN A 122 -15.47 -6.18 -7.04
N PRO A 123 -14.21 -6.61 -7.16
CA PRO A 123 -13.18 -6.19 -6.23
C PRO A 123 -12.94 -4.69 -6.38
N VAL A 124 -12.58 -4.03 -5.28
CA VAL A 124 -12.31 -2.59 -5.24
C VAL A 124 -10.82 -2.34 -5.14
N GLY A 125 -10.32 -1.44 -5.96
CA GLY A 125 -8.92 -1.04 -5.99
C GLY A 125 -8.61 0.07 -5.00
N PHE A 126 -7.47 -0.06 -4.32
CA PHE A 126 -6.87 0.96 -3.47
C PHE A 126 -5.45 1.24 -3.92
N SER A 127 -5.07 2.49 -3.89
CA SER A 127 -3.68 2.87 -4.12
C SER A 127 -3.21 3.83 -3.05
N GLY A 128 -1.92 3.85 -2.79
CA GLY A 128 -1.34 4.75 -1.81
C GLY A 128 0.16 4.64 -1.79
N ASN A 129 0.73 5.01 -0.66
CA ASN A 129 2.17 4.94 -0.48
C ASN A 129 2.56 4.74 0.98
N ILE A 130 3.80 4.30 1.16
CA ILE A 130 4.56 4.46 2.38
C ILE A 130 5.56 5.57 2.10
N LYS A 131 5.55 6.62 2.91
CA LYS A 131 6.54 7.68 2.89
C LYS A 131 7.49 7.52 4.06
N ILE A 132 8.78 7.50 3.77
CA ILE A 132 9.85 7.44 4.76
C ILE A 132 10.63 8.75 4.63
N ALA A 133 10.42 9.65 5.57
CA ALA A 133 11.11 10.94 5.62
C ALA A 133 12.36 10.81 6.48
N ILE A 134 13.53 10.83 5.86
CA ILE A 134 14.85 10.73 6.51
C ILE A 134 15.37 12.15 6.71
N PRO A 135 15.66 12.58 7.96
CA PRO A 135 16.17 13.91 8.22
C PRO A 135 17.59 14.10 7.68
N ALA A 136 17.97 15.35 7.46
CA ALA A 136 19.35 15.68 7.14
C ALA A 136 20.29 15.27 8.28
N SER A 137 21.46 14.75 7.94
CA SER A 137 22.50 14.36 8.90
C SER A 137 23.89 14.71 8.37
N GLY A 138 24.61 15.54 9.11
CA GLY A 138 25.93 16.00 8.69
C GLY A 138 25.87 16.71 7.32
N THR A 139 26.61 16.21 6.35
CA THR A 139 26.59 16.69 4.96
C THR A 139 25.54 16.06 4.07
N THR A 140 24.81 15.06 4.58
CA THR A 140 23.75 14.37 3.83
C THR A 140 22.46 15.16 3.94
N PRO A 141 21.86 15.60 2.83
CA PRO A 141 20.59 16.31 2.85
C PRO A 141 19.44 15.40 3.27
N ALA A 142 18.34 15.99 3.71
CA ALA A 142 17.09 15.24 3.97
C ALA A 142 16.61 14.53 2.70
N GLN A 143 16.06 13.34 2.87
CA GLN A 143 15.58 12.49 1.78
C GLN A 143 14.19 11.94 2.09
N ASP A 144 13.35 11.89 1.07
CA ASP A 144 12.07 11.19 1.12
C ASP A 144 12.15 9.93 0.24
N LEU A 145 11.81 8.79 0.82
CA LEU A 145 11.63 7.55 0.09
C LEU A 145 10.14 7.25 -0.03
N ILE A 146 9.72 6.86 -1.20
CA ILE A 146 8.32 6.52 -1.48
C ILE A 146 8.24 5.08 -1.97
N ILE A 147 7.40 4.29 -1.31
CA ILE A 147 7.02 2.95 -1.75
C ILE A 147 5.55 3.00 -2.14
N PHE A 148 5.21 2.66 -3.37
CA PHE A 148 3.83 2.67 -3.83
C PHE A 148 3.08 1.43 -3.34
N LEU A 149 1.79 1.61 -3.01
CA LEU A 149 0.88 0.55 -2.60
C LEU A 149 -0.25 0.41 -3.63
N LEU A 150 -0.53 -0.83 -4.02
CA LEU A 150 -1.66 -1.18 -4.90
C LEU A 150 -2.36 -2.40 -4.32
N PHE A 151 -3.60 -2.24 -3.86
CA PHE A 151 -4.37 -3.33 -3.28
C PHE A 151 -5.69 -3.53 -4.00
N LEU A 152 -6.04 -4.79 -4.21
CA LEU A 152 -7.39 -5.21 -4.56
C LEU A 152 -8.07 -5.76 -3.32
N VAL A 153 -9.20 -5.17 -2.96
CA VAL A 153 -9.99 -5.59 -1.81
C VAL A 153 -11.20 -6.38 -2.32
N ARG A 154 -11.31 -7.61 -1.85
CA ARG A 154 -12.44 -8.51 -2.15
C ARG A 154 -13.33 -8.66 -0.94
N SER A 155 -14.59 -9.02 -1.19
CA SER A 155 -15.49 -9.51 -0.15
C SER A 155 -14.88 -10.73 0.55
N ASP A 156 -15.20 -10.89 1.83
CA ASP A 156 -14.82 -12.08 2.61
C ASP A 156 -15.57 -13.36 2.17
N GLY A 157 -16.57 -13.21 1.29
CA GLY A 157 -17.36 -14.33 0.80
C GLY A 157 -18.38 -14.88 1.81
N VAL A 158 -18.48 -14.24 2.98
CA VAL A 158 -19.46 -14.61 4.01
C VAL A 158 -20.64 -13.65 3.88
N THR A 159 -21.79 -14.20 3.50
CA THR A 159 -23.07 -13.48 3.61
C THR A 159 -23.60 -13.69 5.02
N ASN A 160 -23.63 -12.62 5.80
CA ASN A 160 -24.35 -12.62 7.08
C ASN A 160 -25.85 -12.43 6.86
#